data_5a2b62fe4963718645eccd322f84b6fd
#
_entry.id   5a2b62fe4963718645eccd322f84b6fd
#
_cell.length_a   1.000
_cell.length_b   1.000
_cell.length_c   1.000
_cell.angle_alpha   90.00
_cell.angle_beta   90.00
_cell.angle_gamma   90.00
#
_symmetry.space_group_name_H-M   'P 1'
#
loop_
_entity.id
_entity.type
_entity.pdbx_description
1 polymer ?
#
loop_
_entity_poly.entity_id
_entity_poly.type
_entity_poly.pdbx_seq_one_letter_code
_entity_poly.pdbx_strand_id
1 'polypeptide(L)'
;MKTEDILNLDCKKEGNRELINKFLWKVKPCAKILEKNHYTRTEIAPIELLEQVLHGLCERYPYKLQQIYTYSEGKKFKFYHMGVIHVTDIYEWIGDVNGVTLWEVVAKAIIKIYADLKKEKTEQ
;
A
#
# COMPACT_ATOMS: atom_id res chain seq x y z
N MET A 1 13.57 -7.92 4.28
CA MET A 1 12.18 -8.40 4.48
C MET A 1 11.48 -8.40 3.12
N LYS A 2 10.80 -9.48 2.81
CA LYS A 2 10.09 -9.62 1.54
C LYS A 2 8.77 -8.86 1.55
N THR A 3 8.25 -8.53 0.36
CA THR A 3 6.96 -7.85 0.21
C THR A 3 5.84 -8.57 0.96
N GLU A 4 5.76 -9.89 0.83
CA GLU A 4 4.73 -10.68 1.51
C GLU A 4 4.79 -10.55 3.03
N ASP A 5 6.00 -10.49 3.59
CA ASP A 5 6.18 -10.30 5.03
C ASP A 5 5.64 -8.95 5.49
N ILE A 6 5.90 -7.90 4.70
CA ILE A 6 5.40 -6.54 4.99
C ILE A 6 3.88 -6.50 4.92
N LEU A 7 3.29 -7.11 3.90
CA LEU A 7 1.83 -7.11 3.72
C LEU A 7 1.09 -7.86 4.82
N ASN A 8 1.76 -8.77 5.50
CA ASN A 8 1.19 -9.55 6.61
C ASN A 8 1.45 -8.96 8.00
N LEU A 9 2.14 -7.81 8.08
CA LEU A 9 2.38 -7.15 9.34
C LEU A 9 1.08 -6.59 9.94
N ASP A 10 0.98 -6.68 11.27
CA ASP A 10 -0.14 -6.14 12.03
C ASP A 10 0.31 -4.85 12.73
N CYS A 11 -0.24 -3.72 12.31
CA CYS A 11 0.11 -2.41 12.87
C CYS A 11 -0.32 -2.21 14.34
N LYS A 12 -1.07 -3.14 14.91
CA LYS A 12 -1.34 -3.13 16.35
C LYS A 12 -0.08 -3.46 17.15
N LYS A 13 0.85 -4.19 16.53
CA LYS A 13 2.12 -4.52 17.19
C LYS A 13 3.08 -3.36 17.07
N GLU A 14 3.73 -3.04 18.17
CA GLU A 14 4.73 -1.98 18.24
C GLU A 14 5.85 -2.22 17.21
N GLY A 15 6.25 -1.16 16.53
CA GLY A 15 7.32 -1.20 15.55
C GLY A 15 6.92 -1.60 14.13
N ASN A 16 5.75 -2.22 13.94
CA ASN A 16 5.36 -2.67 12.60
C ASN A 16 5.02 -1.52 11.65
N ARG A 17 4.45 -0.45 12.16
CA ARG A 17 4.17 0.76 11.35
C ARG A 17 5.47 1.36 10.81
N GLU A 18 6.49 1.42 11.64
CA GLU A 18 7.83 1.91 11.28
C GLU A 18 8.48 1.02 10.22
N LEU A 19 8.29 -0.30 10.32
CA LEU A 19 8.78 -1.25 9.32
C LEU A 19 8.10 -1.04 7.97
N ILE A 20 6.78 -0.85 7.96
CA ILE A 20 6.03 -0.56 6.73
C ILE A 20 6.50 0.76 6.14
N ASN A 21 6.64 1.80 6.97
CA ASN A 21 7.12 3.11 6.54
C ASN A 21 8.52 3.02 5.92
N LYS A 22 9.41 2.29 6.55
CA LYS A 22 10.76 2.06 6.02
C LYS A 22 10.74 1.35 4.67
N PHE A 23 9.83 0.39 4.51
CA PHE A 23 9.68 -0.33 3.24
C PHE A 23 9.15 0.57 2.12
N LEU A 24 8.31 1.56 2.45
CA LEU A 24 7.81 2.54 1.46
C LEU A 24 8.94 3.30 0.76
N TRP A 25 10.08 3.49 1.42
CA TRP A 25 11.24 4.14 0.82
C TRP A 25 11.89 3.31 -0.29
N LYS A 26 11.58 2.01 -0.37
CA LYS A 26 12.01 1.15 -1.47
C LYS A 26 11.07 1.26 -2.67
N VAL A 27 9.92 1.88 -2.51
CA VAL A 27 8.97 2.15 -3.58
C VAL A 27 9.36 3.48 -4.22
N LYS A 28 9.91 3.43 -5.43
CA LYS A 28 10.47 4.60 -6.12
C LYS A 28 9.56 5.83 -6.13
N PRO A 29 8.29 5.72 -6.58
CA PRO A 29 7.40 6.89 -6.58
C PRO A 29 7.16 7.48 -5.19
N CYS A 30 7.12 6.62 -4.18
CA CYS A 30 6.93 7.03 -2.80
C CYS A 30 8.15 7.76 -2.25
N ALA A 31 9.34 7.18 -2.43
CA ALA A 31 10.59 7.80 -2.01
C ALA A 31 10.77 9.18 -2.64
N LYS A 32 10.44 9.30 -3.93
CA LYS A 32 10.57 10.54 -4.68
C LYS A 32 9.71 11.67 -4.09
N ILE A 33 8.45 11.38 -3.77
CA ILE A 33 7.56 12.39 -3.19
C ILE A 33 7.93 12.74 -1.75
N LEU A 34 8.39 11.76 -0.98
CA LEU A 34 8.82 11.98 0.41
C LEU A 34 10.09 12.85 0.46
N GLU A 35 11.07 12.58 -0.38
CA GLU A 35 12.29 13.41 -0.48
C GLU A 35 11.96 14.83 -0.91
N LYS A 36 11.09 14.99 -1.89
CA LYS A 36 10.65 16.32 -2.37
C LYS A 36 10.00 17.14 -1.25
N ASN A 37 9.33 16.50 -0.32
CA ASN A 37 8.66 17.14 0.81
C ASN A 37 9.51 17.14 2.09
N HIS A 38 10.81 16.83 1.97
CA HIS A 38 11.79 16.90 3.06
C HIS A 38 11.56 15.91 4.20
N TYR A 39 10.92 14.79 3.93
CA TYR A 39 10.77 13.73 4.92
C TYR A 39 12.03 12.87 5.03
N THR A 40 12.32 12.42 6.24
CA THR A 40 13.40 11.47 6.50
C THR A 40 12.84 10.05 6.59
N ARG A 41 13.71 9.05 6.51
CA ARG A 41 13.32 7.64 6.54
C ARG A 41 12.74 7.18 7.88
N THR A 42 12.98 7.93 8.94
CA THR A 42 12.46 7.63 10.28
C THR A 42 11.12 8.32 10.56
N GLU A 43 10.77 9.33 9.78
CA GLU A 43 9.49 10.01 9.92
C GLU A 43 8.39 9.22 9.23
N ILE A 44 7.26 9.05 9.91
CA ILE A 44 6.10 8.37 9.32
C ILE A 44 5.52 9.26 8.22
N ALA A 45 5.42 8.71 7.02
CA ALA A 45 4.85 9.42 5.88
C ALA A 45 3.40 9.81 6.15
N PRO A 46 2.99 11.06 5.86
CA PRO A 46 1.59 11.45 6.04
C PRO A 46 0.71 10.79 4.99
N ILE A 47 -0.52 10.47 5.39
CA ILE A 47 -1.46 9.77 4.53
C ILE A 47 -1.75 10.54 3.24
N GLU A 48 -1.76 11.87 3.29
CA GLU A 48 -2.02 12.72 2.13
C GLU A 48 -1.01 12.49 1.01
N LEU A 49 0.27 12.33 1.37
CA LEU A 49 1.30 12.02 0.38
C LEU A 49 1.19 10.58 -0.14
N LEU A 50 0.84 9.64 0.73
CA LEU A 50 0.61 8.26 0.33
C LEU A 50 -0.58 8.14 -0.61
N GLU A 51 -1.65 8.88 -0.37
CA GLU A 51 -2.81 8.92 -1.26
C GLU A 51 -2.43 9.47 -2.64
N GLN A 52 -1.60 10.49 -2.70
CA GLN A 52 -1.10 11.02 -3.98
C GLN A 52 -0.33 9.95 -4.76
N VAL A 53 0.53 9.20 -4.09
CA VAL A 53 1.27 8.10 -4.72
C VAL A 53 0.32 7.02 -5.24
N LEU A 54 -0.65 6.63 -4.42
CA LEU A 54 -1.62 5.59 -4.78
C LEU A 54 -2.46 6.00 -5.98
N HIS A 55 -2.99 7.22 -5.98
CA HIS A 55 -3.75 7.75 -7.12
C HIS A 55 -2.89 7.83 -8.39
N GLY A 56 -1.65 8.28 -8.27
CA GLY A 56 -0.72 8.33 -9.39
C GLY A 56 -0.44 6.97 -9.98
N LEU A 57 -0.30 5.94 -9.15
CA LEU A 57 -0.12 4.57 -9.62
C LEU A 57 -1.36 4.06 -10.34
N CYS A 58 -2.56 4.35 -9.82
CA CYS A 58 -3.81 3.92 -10.45
C CYS A 58 -4.09 4.65 -11.77
N GLU A 59 -3.71 5.91 -11.90
CA GLU A 59 -3.86 6.68 -13.14
C GLU A 59 -2.87 6.28 -14.22
N ARG A 60 -1.62 6.05 -13.82
CA ARG A 60 -0.52 5.76 -14.76
C ARG A 60 -0.52 4.32 -15.24
N TYR A 61 -1.00 3.40 -14.44
CA TYR A 61 -0.97 1.97 -14.70
C TYR A 61 -2.39 1.40 -14.64
N PRO A 62 -2.63 0.23 -15.25
CA PRO A 62 -3.97 -0.33 -15.31
C PRO A 62 -4.41 -0.98 -13.98
N TYR A 63 -4.45 -0.19 -12.91
CA TYR A 63 -4.93 -0.65 -11.63
C TYR A 63 -6.19 0.09 -11.23
N LYS A 64 -7.09 -0.60 -10.56
CA LYS A 64 -8.28 -0.03 -9.94
C LYS A 64 -8.35 -0.45 -8.50
N LEU A 65 -8.76 0.50 -7.67
CA LEU A 65 -9.16 0.19 -6.31
C LEU A 65 -10.65 -0.16 -6.36
N GLN A 66 -10.99 -1.37 -5.97
CA GLN A 66 -12.37 -1.80 -6.01
C GLN A 66 -13.19 -1.09 -4.95
N GLN A 67 -12.72 -1.10 -3.73
CA GLN A 67 -13.44 -0.45 -2.64
C GLN A 67 -12.54 -0.31 -1.41
N ILE A 68 -12.67 0.82 -0.74
CA ILE A 68 -12.16 0.98 0.62
C ILE A 68 -13.39 0.97 1.52
N TYR A 69 -13.46 0.05 2.45
CA TYR A 69 -14.55 0.00 3.40
C TYR A 69 -14.06 -0.36 4.80
N THR A 70 -14.85 0.02 5.79
CA THR A 70 -14.61 -0.38 7.17
C THR A 70 -15.60 -1.46 7.55
N TYR A 71 -15.12 -2.47 8.24
CA TYR A 71 -15.97 -3.44 8.89
C TYR A 71 -15.42 -3.72 10.29
N SER A 72 -16.31 -4.14 11.16
CA SER A 72 -15.91 -4.56 12.51
C SER A 72 -16.07 -6.06 12.64
N GLU A 73 -15.01 -6.71 13.08
CA GLU A 73 -15.03 -8.12 13.42
C GLU A 73 -15.09 -8.21 14.95
N GLY A 74 -16.24 -8.64 15.49
CA GLY A 74 -16.51 -8.61 16.91
C GLY A 74 -16.69 -7.20 17.44
N LYS A 75 -16.85 -7.07 18.77
CA LYS A 75 -17.16 -5.79 19.42
C LYS A 75 -15.98 -4.82 19.55
N LYS A 76 -14.76 -5.23 19.17
CA LYS A 76 -13.55 -4.48 19.52
C LYS A 76 -12.64 -4.07 18.37
N PHE A 77 -12.90 -4.51 17.13
CA PHE A 77 -11.95 -4.26 16.03
C PHE A 77 -12.65 -3.71 14.81
N LYS A 78 -12.13 -2.58 14.33
CA LYS A 78 -12.45 -2.06 12.99
C LYS A 78 -11.26 -2.33 12.08
N PHE A 79 -11.54 -2.88 10.91
CA PHE A 79 -10.54 -3.08 9.86
C PHE A 79 -10.89 -2.25 8.65
N TYR A 80 -9.87 -1.79 7.98
CA TYR A 80 -9.98 -1.25 6.63
C TYR A 80 -9.56 -2.34 5.65
N HIS A 81 -10.28 -2.43 4.57
CA HIS A 81 -10.01 -3.40 3.52
C HIS A 81 -10.04 -2.72 2.17
N MET A 82 -9.09 -3.03 1.32
CA MET A 82 -9.00 -2.53 -0.04
C MET A 82 -8.69 -3.68 -0.97
N GLY A 83 -9.56 -3.90 -1.94
CA GLY A 83 -9.30 -4.83 -3.03
C GLY A 83 -8.54 -4.12 -4.14
N VAL A 84 -7.52 -4.75 -4.66
CA VAL A 84 -6.73 -4.22 -5.76
C VAL A 84 -6.93 -5.09 -7.00
N ILE A 85 -7.30 -4.45 -8.09
CA ILE A 85 -7.59 -5.11 -9.37
C ILE A 85 -6.66 -4.56 -10.44
N HIS A 86 -6.00 -5.46 -11.15
CA HIS A 86 -5.28 -5.12 -12.36
C HIS A 86 -6.27 -5.08 -13.52
N VAL A 87 -6.32 -3.96 -14.23
CA VAL A 87 -7.25 -3.75 -15.33
C VAL A 87 -6.49 -3.76 -16.65
N THR A 88 -6.55 -4.87 -17.34
CA THR A 88 -6.10 -5.00 -18.72
C THR A 88 -7.32 -5.38 -19.56
N ASP A 89 -7.19 -6.24 -20.55
CA ASP A 89 -8.33 -6.78 -21.31
C ASP A 89 -9.23 -7.64 -20.41
N ILE A 90 -8.67 -8.17 -19.32
CA ILE A 90 -9.40 -8.97 -18.33
C ILE A 90 -9.13 -8.36 -16.96
N TYR A 91 -10.19 -8.27 -16.12
CA TYR A 91 -10.05 -7.86 -14.73
C TYR A 91 -9.35 -8.98 -13.96
N GLU A 92 -8.13 -8.74 -13.53
CA GLU A 92 -7.36 -9.69 -12.74
C GLU A 92 -7.27 -9.21 -11.29
N TRP A 93 -7.75 -10.02 -10.38
CA TRP A 93 -7.67 -9.76 -8.95
C TRP A 93 -6.25 -10.02 -8.47
N ILE A 94 -5.54 -8.99 -8.05
CA ILE A 94 -4.18 -9.16 -7.55
C ILE A 94 -4.09 -9.30 -6.03
N GLY A 95 -5.19 -9.14 -5.35
CA GLY A 95 -5.30 -9.43 -3.92
C GLY A 95 -5.92 -8.32 -3.11
N ASP A 96 -6.09 -8.61 -1.84
CA ASP A 96 -6.63 -7.69 -0.86
C ASP A 96 -5.52 -7.22 0.07
N VAL A 97 -5.67 -6.02 0.59
CA VAL A 97 -4.87 -5.52 1.69
C VAL A 97 -5.79 -5.12 2.83
N ASN A 98 -5.36 -5.39 4.04
CA ASN A 98 -6.12 -5.13 5.26
C ASN A 98 -5.29 -4.32 6.24
N GLY A 99 -5.94 -3.53 7.05
CA GLY A 99 -5.27 -2.78 8.09
C GLY A 99 -6.22 -2.24 9.13
N VAL A 100 -5.68 -1.86 10.27
CA VAL A 100 -6.44 -1.29 11.38
C VAL A 100 -6.64 0.22 11.21
N THR A 101 -5.88 0.84 10.34
CA THR A 101 -5.99 2.26 10.01
C THR A 101 -6.01 2.44 8.50
N LEU A 102 -6.53 3.56 8.05
CA LEU A 102 -6.52 3.92 6.64
C LEU A 102 -5.08 4.05 6.11
N TRP A 103 -4.18 4.60 6.92
CA TRP A 103 -2.75 4.70 6.58
C TRP A 103 -2.15 3.34 6.21
N GLU A 104 -2.42 2.34 7.03
CA GLU A 104 -1.91 0.98 6.83
C GLU A 104 -2.40 0.38 5.52
N VAL A 105 -3.70 0.52 5.24
CA VAL A 105 -4.30 0.00 4.01
C VAL A 105 -3.75 0.70 2.77
N VAL A 106 -3.63 2.02 2.82
CA VAL A 106 -3.08 2.81 1.70
C VAL A 106 -1.61 2.44 1.46
N ALA A 107 -0.81 2.35 2.52
CA ALA A 107 0.59 1.96 2.42
C ALA A 107 0.76 0.56 1.83
N LYS A 108 -0.02 -0.40 2.32
CA LYS A 108 0.02 -1.78 1.82
C LYS A 108 -0.45 -1.89 0.37
N ALA A 109 -1.46 -1.10 -0.02
CA ALA A 109 -1.92 -1.06 -1.41
C ALA A 109 -0.82 -0.57 -2.36
N ILE A 110 -0.11 0.49 -1.98
CA ILE A 110 1.04 0.99 -2.74
C ILE A 110 2.10 -0.10 -2.92
N ILE A 111 2.45 -0.77 -1.85
CA ILE A 111 3.46 -1.84 -1.85
C ILE A 111 3.01 -3.00 -2.75
N LYS A 112 1.73 -3.39 -2.65
CA LYS A 112 1.16 -4.47 -3.46
C LYS A 112 1.21 -4.16 -4.95
N ILE A 113 0.75 -2.97 -5.34
CA ILE A 113 0.74 -2.54 -6.74
C ILE A 113 2.17 -2.46 -7.28
N TYR A 114 3.09 -1.88 -6.52
CA TYR A 114 4.47 -1.75 -6.96
C TYR A 114 5.15 -3.10 -7.14
N ALA A 115 4.88 -4.06 -6.26
CA ALA A 115 5.40 -5.42 -6.38
C ALA A 115 4.86 -6.11 -7.64
N ASP A 116 3.59 -5.92 -7.95
CA ASP A 116 2.95 -6.47 -9.15
C ASP A 116 3.56 -5.87 -10.43
N LEU A 117 3.78 -4.57 -10.44
CA LEU A 117 4.45 -3.88 -11.55
C LEU A 117 5.85 -4.42 -11.81
N LYS A 118 6.62 -4.67 -10.77
CA LYS A 118 7.96 -5.26 -10.89
C LYS A 118 7.91 -6.67 -11.45
N LYS A 119 6.93 -7.45 -11.02
CA LYS A 119 6.73 -8.81 -11.50
C LYS A 119 6.43 -8.83 -12.99
N GLU A 120 5.56 -7.94 -13.48
CA GLU A 120 5.26 -7.81 -14.89
C GLU A 120 6.50 -7.49 -15.72
N LYS A 121 7.34 -6.56 -15.27
CA LYS A 121 8.58 -6.20 -15.93
C LYS A 121 9.57 -7.36 -15.99
N THR A 122 9.58 -8.22 -15.00
CA THR A 122 10.49 -9.37 -14.92
C THR A 122 10.04 -10.50 -15.82
N GLU A 123 8.75 -10.65 -16.04
CA GLU A 123 8.17 -11.70 -16.90
C GLU A 123 8.24 -11.36 -18.40
N GLN A 124 8.52 -10.10 -18.72
CA GLN A 124 8.74 -9.66 -20.09
C GLN A 124 10.21 -9.79 -20.48
#